data_f87f932c8d408a9586e36cf0ffebd824
#
_entry.id   f87f932c8d408a9586e36cf0ffebd824
#
_cell.length_a   1.000
_cell.length_b   1.000
_cell.length_c   1.000
_cell.angle_alpha   90.00
_cell.angle_beta   90.00
_cell.angle_gamma   90.00
#
_symmetry.space_group_name_H-M   'P 1'
#
loop_
_entity.id
_entity.type
_entity.pdbx_description
1 polymer ?
#
loop_
_entity_poly.entity_id
_entity_poly.type
_entity_poly.pdbx_seq_one_letter_code
_entity_poly.pdbx_strand_id
1 'polypeptide(L)'
;MSRTALGAVGALGAAALLSSAGCFSHDYKTKPRVAVVDGDPVVQMAPEGKLPSLSDPKLVPLKQHTDPPFRNERVLGVTIAEPVRMYPIGLLDDFEVVNDEAGGTPYVVARCALTDLSTILDRRVAGRTLTFVNSGALWKDMLVLRDKETGTYWTPATGRALSGPLAGESLTILPSTTTTAEAWRELYPSTVCLDTGELSAVPLRLRLYAMSSWEGVSGVKTKDTRFPPKEEVFFVAGRNEALAFTAAEIREKKTVAATLDGLALTIEWDGAARAPRAWRQIVAAKQELPVVPIYWFALLEQFPTVRTLSD
;
A
#
# COMPACT_ATOMS: atom_id res chain seq x y z
N MET A 1 54.51 8.78 20.96
CA MET A 1 53.82 8.09 22.06
C MET A 1 52.47 8.72 22.22
N SER A 2 51.43 8.17 21.77
CA SER A 2 50.38 7.35 22.37
C SER A 2 49.38 6.94 21.30
N ARG A 3 49.29 5.62 21.04
CA ARG A 3 48.20 5.02 20.27
C ARG A 3 47.07 4.75 21.26
N THR A 4 45.87 5.23 20.98
CA THR A 4 44.66 4.78 21.68
C THR A 4 43.59 4.47 20.66
N ALA A 5 43.40 3.20 20.47
CA ALA A 5 42.17 2.39 20.54
C ALA A 5 40.91 2.96 19.83
N LEU A 6 40.73 2.62 18.54
CA LEU A 6 39.43 2.40 17.95
C LEU A 6 39.15 0.88 18.02
N GLY A 7 38.33 0.49 18.94
CA GLY A 7 37.96 -0.88 19.13
C GLY A 7 36.53 -1.00 19.66
N ALA A 8 35.68 -1.75 18.95
CA ALA A 8 34.49 -2.42 19.44
C ALA A 8 33.24 -1.58 19.77
N VAL A 9 32.56 -1.05 18.76
CA VAL A 9 31.13 -0.68 18.86
C VAL A 9 30.25 -1.42 17.83
N GLY A 10 30.83 -2.21 16.93
CA GLY A 10 30.11 -2.81 15.81
C GLY A 10 29.34 -4.12 16.08
N ALA A 11 29.58 -4.83 17.18
CA ALA A 11 29.07 -6.20 17.32
C ALA A 11 27.84 -6.36 18.27
N LEU A 12 27.60 -5.42 19.15
CA LEU A 12 26.47 -5.49 20.12
C LEU A 12 25.14 -4.99 19.53
N GLY A 13 25.14 -4.18 18.50
CA GLY A 13 23.93 -3.66 17.85
C GLY A 13 23.16 -4.71 17.03
N ALA A 14 23.86 -5.62 16.37
CA ALA A 14 23.23 -6.64 15.52
C ALA A 14 22.57 -7.78 16.31
N ALA A 15 23.13 -8.17 17.46
CA ALA A 15 22.58 -9.23 18.30
C ALA A 15 21.30 -8.84 19.03
N ALA A 16 21.16 -7.55 19.42
CA ALA A 16 19.93 -7.04 20.04
C ALA A 16 18.75 -6.91 19.09
N LEU A 17 19.01 -6.72 17.78
CA LEU A 17 17.98 -6.65 16.73
C LEU A 17 17.46 -8.03 16.31
N LEU A 18 18.26 -9.08 16.40
CA LEU A 18 17.86 -10.46 16.13
C LEU A 18 16.96 -11.07 17.21
N SER A 19 17.03 -10.57 18.45
CA SER A 19 16.14 -10.97 19.54
C SER A 19 14.74 -10.35 19.43
N SER A 20 14.56 -9.27 18.67
CA SER A 20 13.29 -8.56 18.52
C SER A 20 12.29 -9.25 17.56
N ALA A 21 12.76 -10.11 16.64
CA ALA A 21 11.87 -10.87 15.74
C ALA A 21 10.95 -11.83 16.51
N GLY A 22 11.48 -12.50 17.51
CA GLY A 22 10.69 -13.34 18.42
C GLY A 22 9.69 -12.56 19.24
N CYS A 23 9.99 -11.30 19.56
CA CYS A 23 9.08 -10.42 20.29
C CYS A 23 7.86 -9.99 19.46
N PHE A 24 8.03 -9.63 18.18
CA PHE A 24 6.91 -9.18 17.36
C PHE A 24 5.88 -10.28 17.09
N SER A 25 6.31 -11.49 16.76
CA SER A 25 5.38 -12.61 16.55
C SER A 25 4.74 -13.10 17.87
N HIS A 26 5.46 -13.03 18.97
CA HIS A 26 4.90 -13.31 20.30
C HIS A 26 3.86 -12.26 20.69
N ASP A 27 4.18 -10.99 20.49
CA ASP A 27 3.25 -9.88 20.71
C ASP A 27 1.96 -10.05 19.88
N TYR A 28 2.05 -10.37 18.58
CA TYR A 28 0.87 -10.58 17.74
C TYR A 28 -0.09 -11.62 18.33
N LYS A 29 0.43 -12.75 18.84
CA LYS A 29 -0.38 -13.84 19.39
C LYS A 29 -1.07 -13.48 20.71
N THR A 30 -0.51 -12.56 21.48
CA THR A 30 -1.00 -12.17 22.81
C THR A 30 -1.90 -10.93 22.79
N LYS A 31 -1.94 -10.18 21.67
CA LYS A 31 -2.75 -8.97 21.53
C LYS A 31 -4.25 -9.28 21.43
N PRO A 32 -5.10 -8.32 21.83
CA PRO A 32 -6.56 -8.47 21.72
C PRO A 32 -7.02 -8.74 20.28
N ARG A 33 -8.00 -9.61 20.15
CA ARG A 33 -8.70 -9.86 18.88
C ARG A 33 -10.00 -9.07 18.89
N VAL A 34 -10.17 -8.17 17.92
CA VAL A 34 -11.35 -7.31 17.81
C VAL A 34 -12.43 -7.91 16.93
N ALA A 35 -12.05 -8.84 16.05
CA ALA A 35 -12.94 -9.62 15.21
C ALA A 35 -12.25 -10.91 14.75
N VAL A 36 -13.04 -11.84 14.14
CA VAL A 36 -12.54 -12.98 13.37
C VAL A 36 -13.25 -12.94 12.02
N VAL A 37 -12.47 -12.98 10.94
CA VAL A 37 -12.98 -12.88 9.57
C VAL A 37 -12.36 -13.99 8.74
N ASP A 38 -13.19 -14.82 8.09
CA ASP A 38 -12.77 -15.98 7.31
C ASP A 38 -11.85 -16.95 8.09
N GLY A 39 -12.04 -17.05 9.42
CA GLY A 39 -11.21 -17.86 10.31
C GLY A 39 -9.96 -17.17 10.84
N ASP A 40 -9.57 -16.00 10.30
CA ASP A 40 -8.39 -15.26 10.71
C ASP A 40 -8.74 -14.12 11.66
N PRO A 41 -7.94 -13.89 12.73
CA PRO A 41 -8.21 -12.82 13.67
C PRO A 41 -7.84 -11.44 13.11
N VAL A 42 -8.67 -10.45 13.41
CA VAL A 42 -8.30 -9.03 13.35
C VAL A 42 -7.67 -8.68 14.70
N VAL A 43 -6.39 -8.39 14.72
CA VAL A 43 -5.58 -8.24 15.94
C VAL A 43 -5.25 -6.78 16.20
N GLN A 44 -5.62 -6.27 17.38
CA GLN A 44 -5.32 -4.89 17.80
C GLN A 44 -3.85 -4.76 18.23
N MET A 45 -2.98 -4.26 17.36
CA MET A 45 -1.55 -4.11 17.62
C MET A 45 -1.21 -2.84 18.38
N ALA A 46 -1.95 -1.76 18.14
CA ALA A 46 -1.79 -0.46 18.78
C ALA A 46 -3.16 0.19 19.05
N PRO A 47 -3.26 1.18 19.93
CA PRO A 47 -4.47 1.98 20.06
C PRO A 47 -4.85 2.63 18.72
N GLU A 48 -6.15 2.79 18.45
CA GLU A 48 -6.65 3.54 17.31
C GLU A 48 -6.05 4.96 17.32
N GLY A 49 -5.65 5.43 16.14
CA GLY A 49 -5.04 6.75 15.98
C GLY A 49 -3.63 6.89 16.54
N LYS A 50 -2.97 5.79 16.92
CA LYS A 50 -1.53 5.82 17.30
C LYS A 50 -0.66 6.36 16.16
N LEU A 51 -0.97 5.99 14.93
CA LEU A 51 -0.51 6.69 13.73
C LEU A 51 -1.60 7.66 13.32
N PRO A 52 -1.29 8.95 13.15
CA PRO A 52 -2.29 9.95 12.81
C PRO A 52 -2.81 9.71 11.39
N SER A 53 -4.10 9.98 11.20
CA SER A 53 -4.74 9.99 9.88
C SER A 53 -5.02 11.42 9.48
N LEU A 54 -4.76 11.75 8.21
CA LEU A 54 -5.04 13.08 7.68
C LEU A 54 -6.45 13.14 7.09
N SER A 55 -7.10 14.29 7.23
CA SER A 55 -8.31 14.64 6.50
C SER A 55 -8.14 16.04 5.94
N ASP A 56 -8.56 16.23 4.69
CA ASP A 56 -8.36 17.48 3.94
C ASP A 56 -6.88 17.92 4.00
N PRO A 57 -5.98 17.10 3.45
CA PRO A 57 -4.54 17.30 3.61
C PRO A 57 -4.08 18.59 2.94
N LYS A 58 -3.06 19.23 3.50
CA LYS A 58 -2.41 20.33 2.83
C LYS A 58 -1.68 19.82 1.58
N LEU A 59 -2.13 20.28 0.44
CA LEU A 59 -1.50 20.05 -0.85
C LEU A 59 -0.93 21.36 -1.39
N VAL A 60 0.33 21.33 -1.84
CA VAL A 60 0.99 22.51 -2.41
C VAL A 60 1.53 22.21 -3.80
N PRO A 61 1.62 23.21 -4.70
CA PRO A 61 2.37 23.04 -5.94
C PRO A 61 3.78 22.54 -5.63
N LEU A 62 4.28 21.55 -6.35
CA LEU A 62 5.54 20.89 -6.03
C LEU A 62 6.71 21.88 -5.89
N LYS A 63 6.74 22.95 -6.70
CA LYS A 63 7.74 24.01 -6.60
C LYS A 63 7.70 24.82 -5.29
N GLN A 64 6.62 24.72 -4.53
CA GLN A 64 6.41 25.37 -3.24
C GLN A 64 6.52 24.37 -2.06
N HIS A 65 6.78 23.10 -2.36
CA HIS A 65 6.95 22.08 -1.33
C HIS A 65 8.20 22.39 -0.51
N THR A 66 8.09 22.36 0.82
CA THR A 66 9.16 22.75 1.76
C THR A 66 10.40 21.88 1.59
N ASP A 67 10.20 20.59 1.36
CA ASP A 67 11.26 19.62 1.07
C ASP A 67 10.75 18.69 -0.06
N PRO A 68 10.95 19.08 -1.31
CA PRO A 68 10.40 18.35 -2.45
C PRO A 68 10.99 16.94 -2.53
N PRO A 69 10.16 15.93 -2.85
CA PRO A 69 10.60 14.56 -3.00
C PRO A 69 11.80 14.45 -3.95
N PHE A 70 12.76 13.64 -3.55
CA PHE A 70 13.95 13.38 -4.37
C PHE A 70 13.57 12.62 -5.65
N ARG A 71 14.46 12.72 -6.68
CA ARG A 71 14.21 12.14 -8.01
C ARG A 71 13.79 10.68 -7.97
N ASN A 72 14.41 9.87 -7.11
CA ASN A 72 14.15 8.43 -6.99
C ASN A 72 13.17 8.08 -5.87
N GLU A 73 12.59 9.06 -5.18
CA GLU A 73 11.60 8.79 -4.16
C GLU A 73 10.33 8.21 -4.80
N ARG A 74 9.81 7.14 -4.19
CA ARG A 74 8.55 6.54 -4.65
C ARG A 74 7.38 7.43 -4.25
N VAL A 75 6.46 7.58 -5.18
CA VAL A 75 5.24 8.36 -4.99
C VAL A 75 4.03 7.58 -5.48
N LEU A 76 2.89 7.85 -4.86
CA LEU A 76 1.59 7.44 -5.36
C LEU A 76 0.96 8.65 -6.07
N GLY A 77 0.75 8.52 -7.36
CA GLY A 77 0.15 9.55 -8.21
C GLY A 77 -1.34 9.31 -8.43
N VAL A 78 -2.14 10.37 -8.41
CA VAL A 78 -3.61 10.34 -8.56
C VAL A 78 -4.04 11.33 -9.62
N THR A 79 -4.75 10.83 -10.65
CA THR A 79 -5.19 11.58 -11.84
C THR A 79 -6.72 11.73 -11.93
N ILE A 80 -7.44 11.63 -10.81
CA ILE A 80 -8.91 11.70 -10.77
C ILE A 80 -9.42 13.05 -11.32
N ALA A 81 -8.74 14.15 -10.98
CA ALA A 81 -9.05 15.49 -11.48
C ALA A 81 -7.81 16.38 -11.43
N GLU A 82 -7.85 17.50 -12.16
CA GLU A 82 -6.82 18.55 -12.08
C GLU A 82 -7.06 19.48 -10.86
N PRO A 83 -5.98 19.94 -10.21
CA PRO A 83 -4.62 19.50 -10.41
C PRO A 83 -4.41 18.06 -9.95
N VAL A 84 -3.62 17.28 -10.70
CA VAL A 84 -3.26 15.92 -10.29
C VAL A 84 -2.45 15.94 -9.00
N ARG A 85 -2.51 14.87 -8.22
CA ARG A 85 -1.93 14.80 -6.87
C ARG A 85 -0.79 13.80 -6.78
N MET A 86 0.15 14.10 -5.92
CA MET A 86 1.29 13.24 -5.61
C MET A 86 1.40 13.07 -4.09
N TYR A 87 1.48 11.81 -3.65
CA TYR A 87 1.68 11.44 -2.25
C TYR A 87 3.03 10.71 -2.12
N PRO A 88 4.06 11.34 -1.52
CA PRO A 88 5.33 10.68 -1.25
C PRO A 88 5.14 9.47 -0.33
N ILE A 89 5.68 8.31 -0.72
CA ILE A 89 5.52 7.08 0.06
C ILE A 89 6.15 7.22 1.46
N GLY A 90 7.28 7.95 1.55
CA GLY A 90 7.91 8.24 2.84
C GLY A 90 6.99 8.98 3.81
N LEU A 91 6.18 9.95 3.34
CA LEU A 91 5.17 10.61 4.18
C LEU A 91 4.01 9.69 4.52
N LEU A 92 3.60 8.84 3.58
CA LEU A 92 2.54 7.87 3.82
C LEU A 92 2.95 6.79 4.85
N ASP A 93 4.23 6.51 5.03
CA ASP A 93 4.70 5.59 6.08
C ASP A 93 4.48 6.15 7.50
N ASP A 94 4.26 7.46 7.65
CA ASP A 94 3.95 8.09 8.95
C ASP A 94 2.45 8.21 9.20
N PHE A 95 1.67 8.49 8.17
CA PHE A 95 0.23 8.73 8.32
C PHE A 95 -0.62 7.51 7.99
N GLU A 96 -0.19 6.69 7.05
CA GLU A 96 -0.83 5.48 6.53
C GLU A 96 -2.25 5.69 5.99
N VAL A 97 -3.00 6.70 6.44
CA VAL A 97 -4.38 7.00 6.02
C VAL A 97 -4.54 8.49 5.73
N VAL A 98 -4.90 8.82 4.50
CA VAL A 98 -5.17 10.20 4.08
C VAL A 98 -6.53 10.26 3.39
N ASN A 99 -7.51 10.92 4.04
CA ASN A 99 -8.81 11.20 3.43
C ASN A 99 -8.70 12.49 2.61
N ASP A 100 -8.96 12.39 1.32
CA ASP A 100 -8.86 13.52 0.38
C ASP A 100 -10.05 13.52 -0.59
N GLU A 101 -10.13 14.53 -1.45
CA GLU A 101 -11.14 14.67 -2.49
C GLU A 101 -10.55 15.35 -3.73
N ALA A 102 -10.86 14.85 -4.92
CA ALA A 102 -10.49 15.46 -6.19
C ALA A 102 -11.68 15.49 -7.15
N GLY A 103 -12.02 16.69 -7.65
CA GLY A 103 -13.11 16.85 -8.61
C GLY A 103 -14.47 16.30 -8.13
N GLY A 104 -14.77 16.42 -6.85
CA GLY A 104 -16.01 15.90 -6.25
C GLY A 104 -15.99 14.38 -6.02
N THR A 105 -14.83 13.73 -6.18
CA THR A 105 -14.65 12.32 -5.85
C THR A 105 -13.88 12.20 -4.53
N PRO A 106 -14.56 11.85 -3.42
CA PRO A 106 -13.91 11.60 -2.15
C PRO A 106 -13.20 10.25 -2.18
N TYR A 107 -11.94 10.21 -1.78
CA TYR A 107 -11.16 8.97 -1.69
C TYR A 107 -10.28 8.94 -0.44
N VAL A 108 -9.84 7.74 -0.08
CA VAL A 108 -8.83 7.53 0.95
C VAL A 108 -7.59 6.93 0.32
N VAL A 109 -6.44 7.52 0.62
CA VAL A 109 -5.12 6.91 0.37
C VAL A 109 -4.82 6.02 1.56
N ALA A 110 -4.51 4.76 1.30
CA ALA A 110 -4.11 3.79 2.32
C ALA A 110 -2.71 3.24 2.00
N ARG A 111 -1.85 3.29 2.98
CA ARG A 111 -0.48 2.77 2.93
C ARG A 111 -0.27 1.76 4.05
N CYS A 112 0.27 0.60 3.73
CA CYS A 112 0.72 -0.38 4.73
C CYS A 112 2.20 -0.69 4.50
N ALA A 113 3.08 -0.16 5.33
CA ALA A 113 4.52 -0.35 5.21
C ALA A 113 4.96 -1.81 5.46
N LEU A 114 4.17 -2.60 6.20
CA LEU A 114 4.47 -4.03 6.44
C LEU A 114 4.29 -4.89 5.19
N THR A 115 3.35 -4.53 4.34
CA THR A 115 2.98 -5.27 3.13
C THR A 115 3.35 -4.56 1.84
N ASP A 116 3.94 -3.37 1.95
CA ASP A 116 4.25 -2.43 0.86
C ASP A 116 3.03 -2.01 0.01
N LEU A 117 1.81 -2.24 0.52
CA LEU A 117 0.59 -1.82 -0.16
C LEU A 117 0.49 -0.30 -0.21
N SER A 118 0.17 0.24 -1.39
CA SER A 118 -0.29 1.62 -1.56
C SER A 118 -1.46 1.64 -2.52
N THR A 119 -2.62 2.12 -2.06
CA THR A 119 -3.85 2.11 -2.84
C THR A 119 -4.73 3.32 -2.54
N ILE A 120 -5.68 3.59 -3.41
CA ILE A 120 -6.73 4.57 -3.16
C ILE A 120 -8.12 3.92 -3.33
N LEU A 121 -9.05 4.31 -2.47
CA LEU A 121 -10.39 3.75 -2.44
C LEU A 121 -11.42 4.88 -2.44
N ASP A 122 -12.47 4.76 -3.25
CA ASP A 122 -13.62 5.68 -3.18
C ASP A 122 -14.26 5.54 -1.79
N ARG A 123 -14.45 6.67 -1.11
CA ARG A 123 -15.03 6.68 0.24
C ARG A 123 -16.56 6.54 0.25
N ARG A 124 -17.20 6.49 -0.92
CA ARG A 124 -18.66 6.36 -1.05
C ARG A 124 -19.06 4.90 -1.08
N VAL A 125 -19.90 4.51 -0.14
CA VAL A 125 -20.48 3.17 -0.05
C VAL A 125 -21.82 3.22 0.67
N ALA A 126 -22.78 2.40 0.27
CA ALA A 126 -24.11 2.29 0.90
C ALA A 126 -24.80 3.67 1.10
N GLY A 127 -24.66 4.58 0.11
CA GLY A 127 -25.26 5.93 0.15
C GLY A 127 -24.60 6.91 1.13
N ARG A 128 -23.39 6.60 1.61
CA ARG A 128 -22.63 7.41 2.57
C ARG A 128 -21.26 7.76 2.01
N THR A 129 -20.67 8.85 2.48
CA THR A 129 -19.25 9.14 2.34
C THR A 129 -18.60 8.91 3.70
N LEU A 130 -17.62 8.01 3.75
CA LEU A 130 -16.98 7.59 5.00
C LEU A 130 -15.67 8.35 5.23
N THR A 131 -15.29 8.49 6.50
CA THR A 131 -14.02 9.06 6.94
C THR A 131 -13.21 7.97 7.63
N PHE A 132 -12.04 7.66 7.11
CA PHE A 132 -11.21 6.56 7.58
C PHE A 132 -10.11 7.00 8.53
N VAL A 133 -9.82 6.13 9.49
CA VAL A 133 -8.68 6.24 10.40
C VAL A 133 -7.88 4.93 10.40
N ASN A 134 -6.61 5.02 10.82
CA ASN A 134 -5.83 3.85 11.16
C ASN A 134 -6.41 3.23 12.44
N SER A 135 -6.95 2.03 12.33
CA SER A 135 -7.57 1.34 13.47
C SER A 135 -6.56 0.86 14.52
N GLY A 136 -5.26 0.82 14.18
CA GLY A 136 -4.22 0.18 14.98
C GLY A 136 -4.28 -1.35 14.93
N ALA A 137 -5.21 -1.93 14.15
CA ALA A 137 -5.35 -3.37 13.99
C ALA A 137 -4.72 -3.87 12.68
N LEU A 138 -4.37 -5.15 12.67
CA LEU A 138 -3.93 -5.89 11.49
C LEU A 138 -4.85 -7.07 11.23
N TRP A 139 -5.07 -7.37 9.97
CA TRP A 139 -5.68 -8.61 9.49
C TRP A 139 -4.79 -9.20 8.40
N LYS A 140 -4.30 -10.44 8.63
CA LYS A 140 -3.37 -11.08 7.68
C LYS A 140 -2.17 -10.16 7.36
N ASP A 141 -1.53 -9.66 8.40
CA ASP A 141 -0.40 -8.71 8.35
C ASP A 141 -0.68 -7.37 7.63
N MET A 142 -1.91 -7.14 7.17
CA MET A 142 -2.34 -5.93 6.50
C MET A 142 -2.95 -4.94 7.48
N LEU A 143 -2.65 -3.65 7.31
CA LEU A 143 -3.36 -2.53 7.93
C LEU A 143 -4.89 -2.71 7.79
N VAL A 144 -5.60 -2.48 8.86
CA VAL A 144 -7.06 -2.41 8.86
C VAL A 144 -7.49 -0.97 9.05
N LEU A 145 -8.27 -0.45 8.09
CA LEU A 145 -8.94 0.84 8.22
C LEU A 145 -10.18 0.70 9.11
N ARG A 146 -10.58 1.79 9.77
CA ARG A 146 -11.87 1.88 10.45
C ARG A 146 -12.57 3.17 10.01
N ASP A 147 -13.84 3.08 9.62
CA ASP A 147 -14.61 4.30 9.36
C ASP A 147 -15.19 4.90 10.66
N LYS A 148 -15.26 6.22 10.72
CA LYS A 148 -15.77 6.95 11.90
C LYS A 148 -17.30 6.90 12.00
N GLU A 149 -17.99 6.80 10.88
CA GLU A 149 -19.44 6.93 10.77
C GLU A 149 -20.16 5.70 11.30
N THR A 150 -19.58 4.50 11.07
CA THR A 150 -20.23 3.24 11.47
C THR A 150 -19.36 2.38 12.38
N GLY A 151 -18.04 2.65 12.42
CA GLY A 151 -17.08 1.84 13.15
C GLY A 151 -16.75 0.51 12.47
N THR A 152 -17.08 0.35 11.19
CA THR A 152 -16.75 -0.85 10.41
C THR A 152 -15.25 -0.91 10.13
N TYR A 153 -14.71 -2.13 10.14
CA TYR A 153 -13.32 -2.43 9.80
C TYR A 153 -13.20 -2.85 8.33
N TRP A 154 -12.14 -2.39 7.64
CA TRP A 154 -11.97 -2.58 6.20
C TRP A 154 -10.55 -2.99 5.86
N THR A 155 -10.38 -3.90 4.88
CA THR A 155 -9.05 -4.16 4.30
C THR A 155 -8.81 -3.30 3.07
N PRO A 156 -7.71 -2.55 2.99
CA PRO A 156 -7.44 -1.70 1.83
C PRO A 156 -7.01 -2.47 0.59
N ALA A 157 -6.56 -3.73 0.71
CA ALA A 157 -6.14 -4.53 -0.43
C ALA A 157 -7.29 -4.86 -1.40
N THR A 158 -8.50 -5.09 -0.86
CA THR A 158 -9.68 -5.46 -1.65
C THR A 158 -10.83 -4.47 -1.51
N GLY A 159 -10.73 -3.50 -0.59
CA GLY A 159 -11.81 -2.60 -0.24
C GLY A 159 -12.93 -3.26 0.60
N ARG A 160 -12.81 -4.53 0.97
CA ARG A 160 -13.87 -5.28 1.66
C ARG A 160 -14.05 -4.83 3.11
N ALA A 161 -15.32 -4.68 3.52
CA ALA A 161 -15.69 -4.54 4.92
C ALA A 161 -15.52 -5.88 5.64
N LEU A 162 -14.65 -5.93 6.64
CA LEU A 162 -14.29 -7.13 7.39
C LEU A 162 -15.27 -7.42 8.51
N SER A 163 -15.67 -6.39 9.27
CA SER A 163 -16.52 -6.55 10.46
C SER A 163 -17.14 -5.21 10.83
N GLY A 164 -18.35 -5.21 11.32
CA GLY A 164 -19.11 -4.03 11.72
C GLY A 164 -20.43 -3.89 10.97
N PRO A 165 -21.12 -2.75 11.10
CA PRO A 165 -22.46 -2.55 10.51
C PRO A 165 -22.50 -2.63 8.98
N LEU A 166 -21.40 -2.37 8.30
CA LEU A 166 -21.29 -2.46 6.83
C LEU A 166 -20.58 -3.75 6.36
N ALA A 167 -20.47 -4.78 7.22
CA ALA A 167 -19.85 -6.05 6.82
C ALA A 167 -20.53 -6.63 5.57
N GLY A 168 -19.73 -7.02 4.58
CA GLY A 168 -20.19 -7.49 3.27
C GLY A 168 -20.21 -6.43 2.18
N GLU A 169 -20.15 -5.13 2.53
CA GLU A 169 -19.95 -4.06 1.56
C GLU A 169 -18.50 -4.01 1.07
N SER A 170 -18.27 -3.31 -0.05
CA SER A 170 -16.94 -3.10 -0.60
C SER A 170 -16.78 -1.68 -1.15
N LEU A 171 -15.66 -1.07 -0.84
CA LEU A 171 -15.19 0.18 -1.45
C LEU A 171 -14.61 -0.12 -2.82
N THR A 172 -14.79 0.79 -3.76
CA THR A 172 -14.17 0.71 -5.08
C THR A 172 -12.71 1.13 -4.99
N ILE A 173 -11.78 0.27 -5.41
CA ILE A 173 -10.39 0.65 -5.63
C ILE A 173 -10.35 1.53 -6.88
N LEU A 174 -9.71 2.68 -6.78
CA LEU A 174 -9.56 3.63 -7.90
C LEU A 174 -8.16 3.48 -8.53
N PRO A 175 -8.01 3.76 -9.83
CA PRO A 175 -6.71 3.79 -10.48
C PRO A 175 -5.76 4.81 -9.83
N SER A 176 -4.53 4.38 -9.62
CA SER A 176 -3.42 5.21 -9.15
C SER A 176 -2.12 4.70 -9.76
N THR A 177 -1.07 5.52 -9.75
CA THR A 177 0.22 5.16 -10.35
C THR A 177 1.31 5.22 -9.29
N THR A 178 1.93 4.08 -9.00
CA THR A 178 3.15 4.05 -8.18
C THR A 178 4.36 4.19 -9.09
N THR A 179 5.14 5.25 -8.89
CA THR A 179 6.30 5.60 -9.71
C THR A 179 7.33 6.40 -8.92
N THR A 180 8.32 6.98 -9.60
CA THR A 180 9.26 7.93 -9.00
C THR A 180 8.75 9.36 -9.10
N ALA A 181 9.15 10.20 -8.12
CA ALA A 181 8.82 11.62 -8.14
C ALA A 181 9.32 12.32 -9.41
N GLU A 182 10.44 11.87 -9.98
CA GLU A 182 10.97 12.38 -11.24
C GLU A 182 10.02 12.10 -12.41
N ALA A 183 9.65 10.83 -12.62
CA ALA A 183 8.75 10.45 -13.72
C ALA A 183 7.38 11.12 -13.59
N TRP A 184 6.85 11.21 -12.38
CA TRP A 184 5.58 11.88 -12.14
C TRP A 184 5.62 13.37 -12.49
N ARG A 185 6.69 14.08 -12.11
CA ARG A 185 6.87 15.52 -12.44
C ARG A 185 7.06 15.77 -13.93
N GLU A 186 7.75 14.86 -14.61
CA GLU A 186 7.91 14.95 -16.07
C GLU A 186 6.57 14.87 -16.78
N LEU A 187 5.67 13.99 -16.33
CA LEU A 187 4.31 13.84 -16.87
C LEU A 187 3.38 14.98 -16.46
N TYR A 188 3.47 15.42 -15.21
CA TYR A 188 2.53 16.35 -14.59
C TYR A 188 3.26 17.50 -13.89
N PRO A 189 3.82 18.47 -14.68
CA PRO A 189 4.59 19.58 -14.10
C PRO A 189 3.80 20.48 -13.15
N SER A 190 2.46 20.47 -13.27
CA SER A 190 1.54 21.27 -12.44
C SER A 190 0.99 20.47 -11.25
N THR A 191 1.56 19.29 -10.95
CA THR A 191 1.10 18.45 -9.84
C THR A 191 1.15 19.19 -8.51
N VAL A 192 0.19 18.90 -7.64
CA VAL A 192 0.26 19.27 -6.22
C VAL A 192 0.73 18.07 -5.40
N CYS A 193 1.46 18.35 -4.34
CA CYS A 193 2.09 17.33 -3.50
C CYS A 193 1.62 17.46 -2.06
N LEU A 194 1.41 16.33 -1.40
CA LEU A 194 1.17 16.30 0.05
C LEU A 194 2.35 16.96 0.76
N ASP A 195 2.06 17.99 1.57
CA ASP A 195 3.04 18.74 2.35
C ASP A 195 2.65 18.73 3.83
N THR A 196 3.43 18.05 4.64
CA THR A 196 3.26 18.00 6.10
C THR A 196 4.17 19.00 6.83
N GLY A 197 4.96 19.79 6.07
CA GLY A 197 5.92 20.75 6.61
C GLY A 197 7.26 20.14 7.01
N GLU A 198 7.32 18.84 7.21
CA GLU A 198 8.52 18.08 7.51
C GLU A 198 8.48 16.77 6.73
N LEU A 199 9.58 16.44 6.03
CA LEU A 199 9.76 15.08 5.53
C LEU A 199 10.11 14.20 6.72
N SER A 200 9.29 13.20 6.93
CA SER A 200 9.70 12.13 7.81
C SER A 200 10.77 11.29 7.11
N ALA A 201 11.89 11.11 7.77
CA ALA A 201 12.79 10.05 7.39
C ALA A 201 12.07 8.73 7.69
N VAL A 202 11.87 7.88 6.67
CA VAL A 202 11.32 6.52 6.88
C VAL A 202 11.93 5.92 8.14
N PRO A 203 11.13 5.58 9.14
CA PRO A 203 11.65 5.11 10.43
C PRO A 203 12.66 3.98 10.22
N LEU A 204 13.81 4.04 10.87
CA LEU A 204 14.87 3.05 10.73
C LEU A 204 14.34 1.60 10.83
N ARG A 205 13.38 1.38 11.73
CA ARG A 205 12.72 0.08 11.91
C ARG A 205 12.03 -0.43 10.63
N LEU A 206 11.37 0.44 9.86
CA LEU A 206 10.71 0.07 8.59
C LEU A 206 11.74 -0.23 7.51
N ARG A 207 12.82 0.52 7.45
CA ARG A 207 13.94 0.23 6.53
C ARG A 207 14.59 -1.12 6.85
N LEU A 208 14.83 -1.40 8.13
CA LEU A 208 15.37 -2.70 8.58
C LEU A 208 14.38 -3.83 8.30
N TYR A 209 13.08 -3.59 8.50
CA TYR A 209 12.04 -4.55 8.15
C TYR A 209 12.02 -4.83 6.64
N ALA A 210 12.04 -3.81 5.80
CA ALA A 210 12.06 -3.98 4.34
C ALA A 210 13.26 -4.80 3.86
N MET A 211 14.43 -4.65 4.50
CA MET A 211 15.65 -5.40 4.19
C MET A 211 15.72 -6.79 4.85
N SER A 212 14.83 -7.09 5.78
CA SER A 212 14.83 -8.39 6.49
C SER A 212 14.11 -9.47 5.69
N SER A 213 14.30 -10.73 6.08
CA SER A 213 13.52 -11.87 5.57
C SER A 213 12.18 -12.09 6.30
N TRP A 214 11.74 -11.16 7.10
CA TRP A 214 10.49 -11.29 7.86
C TRP A 214 9.27 -11.03 6.97
N GLU A 215 8.31 -11.92 7.06
CA GLU A 215 7.04 -11.87 6.36
C GLU A 215 5.97 -11.43 7.37
N GLY A 216 5.70 -10.11 7.43
CA GLY A 216 4.76 -9.56 8.40
C GLY A 216 5.21 -9.71 9.86
N VAL A 217 4.25 -9.71 10.76
CA VAL A 217 4.42 -9.82 12.22
C VAL A 217 3.63 -10.99 12.83
N SER A 218 2.73 -11.62 12.07
CA SER A 218 1.94 -12.77 12.51
C SER A 218 2.78 -14.03 12.75
N GLY A 219 3.93 -14.11 12.07
CA GLY A 219 4.80 -15.28 12.03
C GLY A 219 4.35 -16.35 11.03
N VAL A 220 3.33 -16.06 10.22
CA VAL A 220 2.95 -16.89 9.06
C VAL A 220 4.05 -16.79 8.02
N LYS A 221 4.35 -17.93 7.35
CA LYS A 221 5.34 -18.01 6.29
C LYS A 221 4.67 -18.51 5.02
N THR A 222 4.87 -17.78 3.92
CA THR A 222 4.41 -18.28 2.63
C THR A 222 5.15 -19.54 2.22
N LYS A 223 4.41 -20.48 1.62
CA LYS A 223 4.96 -21.70 1.01
C LYS A 223 5.10 -21.57 -0.50
N ASP A 224 4.54 -20.53 -1.05
CA ASP A 224 4.61 -20.24 -2.48
C ASP A 224 6.00 -19.70 -2.84
N THR A 225 6.62 -20.29 -3.85
CA THR A 225 8.00 -20.00 -4.27
C THR A 225 8.09 -19.38 -5.65
N ARG A 226 6.94 -18.97 -6.25
CA ARG A 226 6.92 -18.30 -7.56
C ARG A 226 7.70 -17.00 -7.54
N PHE A 227 7.64 -16.27 -6.43
CA PHE A 227 8.48 -15.09 -6.16
C PHE A 227 9.06 -15.15 -4.74
N PRO A 228 10.15 -14.42 -4.46
CA PRO A 228 10.61 -14.18 -3.09
C PRO A 228 9.48 -13.56 -2.25
N PRO A 229 9.37 -13.88 -0.95
CA PRO A 229 8.25 -13.38 -0.12
C PRO A 229 8.05 -11.88 -0.15
N LYS A 230 9.13 -11.10 -0.18
CA LYS A 230 9.09 -9.63 -0.26
C LYS A 230 9.41 -9.08 -1.65
N GLU A 231 9.25 -9.88 -2.69
CA GLU A 231 9.20 -9.31 -4.05
C GLU A 231 8.04 -8.33 -4.15
N GLU A 232 8.32 -7.13 -4.63
CA GLU A 232 7.27 -6.19 -5.00
C GLU A 232 6.59 -6.70 -6.26
N VAL A 233 5.35 -7.09 -6.11
CA VAL A 233 4.48 -7.42 -7.23
C VAL A 233 3.40 -6.36 -7.35
N PHE A 234 2.93 -6.17 -8.57
CA PHE A 234 1.72 -5.41 -8.85
C PHE A 234 0.58 -6.39 -9.10
N PHE A 235 -0.62 -6.02 -8.69
CA PHE A 235 -1.77 -6.85 -8.98
C PHE A 235 -2.96 -6.06 -9.53
N VAL A 236 -3.78 -6.75 -10.30
CA VAL A 236 -5.14 -6.35 -10.67
C VAL A 236 -6.08 -7.27 -9.92
N ALA A 237 -7.01 -6.69 -9.15
CA ALA A 237 -7.97 -7.44 -8.36
C ALA A 237 -9.17 -7.86 -9.20
N GLY A 238 -9.53 -9.13 -9.15
CA GLY A 238 -10.82 -9.68 -9.52
C GLY A 238 -11.73 -9.85 -8.30
N ARG A 239 -12.84 -10.58 -8.45
CA ARG A 239 -13.79 -10.82 -7.36
C ARG A 239 -13.20 -11.76 -6.28
N ASN A 240 -12.60 -12.87 -6.72
CA ASN A 240 -12.04 -13.90 -5.84
C ASN A 240 -10.61 -14.28 -6.22
N GLU A 241 -10.06 -13.68 -7.24
CA GLU A 241 -8.69 -13.91 -7.70
C GLU A 241 -7.96 -12.59 -7.91
N ALA A 242 -6.63 -12.66 -7.89
CA ALA A 242 -5.78 -11.56 -8.31
C ALA A 242 -4.82 -12.04 -9.40
N LEU A 243 -4.53 -11.19 -10.37
CA LEU A 243 -3.47 -11.39 -11.35
C LEU A 243 -2.26 -10.55 -10.95
N ALA A 244 -1.17 -11.24 -10.61
CA ALA A 244 0.08 -10.65 -10.16
C ALA A 244 1.16 -10.66 -11.24
N PHE A 245 2.00 -9.64 -11.23
CA PHE A 245 3.14 -9.48 -12.12
C PHE A 245 4.17 -8.52 -11.52
N THR A 246 5.41 -8.60 -11.96
CA THR A 246 6.45 -7.65 -11.57
C THR A 246 6.56 -6.51 -12.59
N ALA A 247 7.05 -5.35 -12.14
CA ALA A 247 7.36 -4.24 -13.05
C ALA A 247 8.39 -4.64 -14.11
N ALA A 248 9.33 -5.50 -13.76
CA ALA A 248 10.38 -5.99 -14.67
C ALA A 248 9.78 -6.81 -15.82
N GLU A 249 8.85 -7.75 -15.51
CA GLU A 249 8.17 -8.55 -16.54
C GLU A 249 7.42 -7.68 -17.54
N ILE A 250 6.66 -6.68 -17.07
CA ILE A 250 5.89 -5.81 -17.97
C ILE A 250 6.80 -4.87 -18.76
N ARG A 251 7.87 -4.38 -18.13
CA ARG A 251 8.86 -3.55 -18.82
C ARG A 251 9.55 -4.29 -19.96
N GLU A 252 9.86 -5.58 -19.78
CA GLU A 252 10.45 -6.43 -20.79
C GLU A 252 9.45 -6.76 -21.90
N LYS A 253 8.26 -7.27 -21.55
CA LYS A 253 7.24 -7.71 -22.50
C LYS A 253 6.52 -6.57 -23.19
N LYS A 254 6.59 -5.33 -22.67
CA LYS A 254 5.92 -4.10 -23.11
C LYS A 254 4.39 -4.16 -22.98
N THR A 255 3.75 -5.20 -23.47
CA THR A 255 2.30 -5.41 -23.44
C THR A 255 2.00 -6.89 -23.28
N VAL A 256 1.06 -7.19 -22.39
CA VAL A 256 0.60 -8.56 -22.12
C VAL A 256 -0.92 -8.58 -22.15
N ALA A 257 -1.49 -9.47 -22.94
CA ALA A 257 -2.92 -9.81 -22.87
C ALA A 257 -3.12 -10.88 -21.79
N ALA A 258 -4.14 -10.69 -20.99
CA ALA A 258 -4.49 -11.62 -19.90
C ALA A 258 -6.01 -11.71 -19.72
N THR A 259 -6.45 -12.57 -18.82
CA THR A 259 -7.85 -12.66 -18.41
C THR A 259 -7.95 -12.63 -16.90
N LEU A 260 -9.00 -12.01 -16.37
CA LEU A 260 -9.31 -11.96 -14.95
C LEU A 260 -10.82 -12.08 -14.79
N ASP A 261 -11.31 -13.01 -13.97
CA ASP A 261 -12.74 -13.35 -13.85
C ASP A 261 -13.42 -13.64 -15.21
N GLY A 262 -12.68 -14.24 -16.14
CA GLY A 262 -13.17 -14.51 -17.51
C GLY A 262 -13.23 -13.29 -18.45
N LEU A 263 -12.81 -12.10 -17.98
CA LEU A 263 -12.78 -10.88 -18.78
C LEU A 263 -11.37 -10.61 -19.30
N ALA A 264 -11.26 -10.27 -20.60
CA ALA A 264 -10.00 -9.89 -21.20
C ALA A 264 -9.52 -8.53 -20.68
N LEU A 265 -8.23 -8.45 -20.38
CA LEU A 265 -7.53 -7.22 -20.04
C LEU A 265 -6.17 -7.14 -20.72
N THR A 266 -5.63 -5.96 -20.79
CA THR A 266 -4.27 -5.69 -21.28
C THR A 266 -3.47 -5.01 -20.18
N ILE A 267 -2.28 -5.53 -19.93
CA ILE A 267 -1.30 -4.90 -19.04
C ILE A 267 -0.19 -4.35 -19.93
N GLU A 268 0.19 -3.11 -19.73
CA GLU A 268 1.22 -2.44 -20.53
C GLU A 268 2.21 -1.67 -19.67
N TRP A 269 3.43 -1.56 -20.14
CA TRP A 269 4.43 -0.68 -19.55
C TRP A 269 4.28 0.74 -20.09
N ASP A 270 3.86 1.65 -19.23
CA ASP A 270 3.92 3.08 -19.54
C ASP A 270 5.34 3.59 -19.34
N GLY A 271 6.05 3.81 -20.44
CA GLY A 271 7.44 4.25 -20.40
C GLY A 271 7.62 5.67 -19.87
N ALA A 272 6.62 6.52 -20.00
CA ALA A 272 6.66 7.89 -19.48
C ALA A 272 6.39 7.89 -17.97
N ALA A 273 5.39 7.15 -17.52
CA ALA A 273 5.11 6.97 -16.10
C ALA A 273 6.14 6.05 -15.41
N ARG A 274 6.94 5.29 -16.16
CA ARG A 274 7.85 4.24 -15.64
C ARG A 274 7.12 3.27 -14.72
N ALA A 275 5.89 2.88 -15.09
CA ALA A 275 5.00 2.06 -14.28
C ALA A 275 4.13 1.14 -15.15
N PRO A 276 3.66 -0.01 -14.62
CA PRO A 276 2.67 -0.82 -15.28
C PRO A 276 1.29 -0.18 -15.17
N ARG A 277 0.48 -0.32 -16.24
CA ARG A 277 -0.93 0.05 -16.27
C ARG A 277 -1.76 -1.10 -16.81
N ALA A 278 -3.02 -1.17 -16.41
CA ALA A 278 -3.94 -2.21 -16.89
C ALA A 278 -5.23 -1.60 -17.42
N TRP A 279 -5.75 -2.24 -18.46
CA TRP A 279 -6.92 -1.76 -19.19
C TRP A 279 -7.89 -2.89 -19.49
N ARG A 280 -9.17 -2.60 -19.43
CA ARG A 280 -10.23 -3.47 -19.92
C ARG A 280 -10.98 -2.77 -21.03
N GLN A 281 -11.26 -3.51 -22.13
CA GLN A 281 -12.13 -3.00 -23.18
C GLN A 281 -13.59 -3.07 -22.72
N ILE A 282 -14.29 -1.95 -22.80
CA ILE A 282 -15.73 -1.85 -22.56
C ILE A 282 -16.38 -1.20 -23.79
N VAL A 283 -17.27 -1.93 -24.47
CA VAL A 283 -17.98 -1.51 -25.70
C VAL A 283 -17.11 -0.61 -26.60
N ALA A 284 -17.18 0.70 -26.48
CA ALA A 284 -16.48 1.67 -27.32
C ALA A 284 -15.33 2.40 -26.61
N ALA A 285 -14.95 2.00 -25.39
CA ALA A 285 -13.95 2.70 -24.57
C ALA A 285 -12.98 1.72 -23.90
N LYS A 286 -11.81 2.21 -23.51
CA LYS A 286 -10.92 1.52 -22.58
C LYS A 286 -11.18 2.03 -21.16
N GLN A 287 -11.38 1.12 -20.24
CA GLN A 287 -11.44 1.43 -18.80
C GLN A 287 -10.09 1.09 -18.18
N GLU A 288 -9.50 2.05 -17.49
CA GLU A 288 -8.33 1.79 -16.66
C GLU A 288 -8.71 0.96 -15.44
N LEU A 289 -7.90 -0.05 -15.14
CA LEU A 289 -8.04 -0.89 -13.95
C LEU A 289 -7.00 -0.47 -12.91
N PRO A 290 -7.33 -0.52 -11.63
CA PRO A 290 -6.35 -0.31 -10.57
C PRO A 290 -5.21 -1.32 -10.67
N VAL A 291 -3.98 -0.83 -10.62
CA VAL A 291 -2.75 -1.63 -10.53
C VAL A 291 -2.09 -1.27 -9.21
N VAL A 292 -2.09 -2.20 -8.26
CA VAL A 292 -1.73 -1.95 -6.88
C VAL A 292 -0.43 -2.68 -6.51
N PRO A 293 0.58 -1.99 -5.96
CA PRO A 293 1.81 -2.62 -5.46
C PRO A 293 1.57 -3.30 -4.11
N ILE A 294 2.22 -4.44 -3.90
CA ILE A 294 2.18 -5.20 -2.65
C ILE A 294 3.35 -6.19 -2.60
N TYR A 295 3.79 -6.60 -1.41
CA TYR A 295 4.68 -7.74 -1.28
C TYR A 295 3.99 -9.06 -1.60
N TRP A 296 4.72 -9.98 -2.25
CA TRP A 296 4.20 -11.28 -2.68
C TRP A 296 3.53 -12.06 -1.56
N PHE A 297 4.18 -12.21 -0.39
CA PHE A 297 3.61 -12.94 0.74
C PHE A 297 2.24 -12.39 1.16
N ALA A 298 2.12 -11.06 1.17
CA ALA A 298 0.90 -10.38 1.61
C ALA A 298 -0.25 -10.53 0.61
N LEU A 299 0.06 -10.50 -0.70
CA LEU A 299 -0.95 -10.74 -1.74
C LEU A 299 -1.59 -12.12 -1.61
N LEU A 300 -0.78 -13.15 -1.34
CA LEU A 300 -1.25 -14.52 -1.15
C LEU A 300 -2.20 -14.68 0.04
N GLU A 301 -2.08 -13.83 1.04
CA GLU A 301 -2.97 -13.83 2.21
C GLU A 301 -4.31 -13.11 1.95
N GLN A 302 -4.33 -12.15 1.03
CA GLN A 302 -5.51 -11.34 0.76
C GLN A 302 -6.49 -11.99 -0.23
N PHE A 303 -6.00 -12.84 -1.13
CA PHE A 303 -6.82 -13.47 -2.16
C PHE A 303 -6.77 -15.00 -2.06
N PRO A 304 -7.92 -15.70 -2.21
CA PRO A 304 -7.94 -17.16 -2.21
C PRO A 304 -7.24 -17.77 -3.42
N THR A 305 -7.17 -17.03 -4.52
CA THR A 305 -6.46 -17.44 -5.74
C THR A 305 -5.60 -16.28 -6.23
N VAL A 306 -4.30 -16.55 -6.41
CA VAL A 306 -3.37 -15.60 -7.04
C VAL A 306 -2.73 -16.28 -8.24
N ARG A 307 -2.98 -15.70 -9.41
CA ARG A 307 -2.37 -16.10 -10.68
C ARG A 307 -1.23 -15.16 -11.03
N THR A 308 -0.28 -15.66 -11.80
CA THR A 308 0.82 -14.89 -12.39
C THR A 308 0.70 -14.89 -13.92
N LEU A 309 1.55 -14.16 -14.60
CA LEU A 309 1.60 -14.16 -16.07
C LEU A 309 2.17 -15.47 -16.65
N SER A 310 2.66 -16.35 -15.80
CA SER A 310 3.23 -17.64 -16.18
C SER A 310 2.26 -18.81 -15.96
N ASP A 311 1.14 -18.56 -15.27
CA ASP A 311 0.03 -19.50 -15.10
C ASP A 311 -0.91 -19.42 -16.34
#